data_0ac695962cec271c71ed1842ad6f9827
#
_entry.id   0ac695962cec271c71ed1842ad6f9827
#
_cell.length_a   1.000
_cell.length_b   1.000
_cell.length_c   1.000
_cell.angle_alpha   90.00
_cell.angle_beta   90.00
_cell.angle_gamma   90.00
#
_symmetry.space_group_name_H-M   'P 1'
#
loop_
_entity.id
_entity.type
_entity.pdbx_description
1 polymer ?
#
loop_
_entity_poly.entity_id
_entity_poly.type
_entity_poly.pdbx_seq_one_letter_code
_entity_poly.pdbx_strand_id
1 'polypeptide(L)'
;DVIVNAPTGAGKTYVFENLVTSRSLGLSRGEKQAVFTVPTRALANDKWREWRTAGWDVGIATGDLAENLDAPVLVATLETQRERLLDGRGPRLLVIDEYQMIGDERRGLNYELTIALAPPETQLLLLSGSVANPGDVAASFERLGRRIEVVATSHRPVPLDDIPLGALPEQAPRHVKGFWPRLAATALLSDC
;
A
#
# COMPACT_ATOMS: atom_id res chain seq x y z
N ASP A 1 12.42 -8.90 7.16
CA ASP A 1 11.34 -7.96 6.87
C ASP A 1 11.91 -6.70 6.22
N VAL A 2 11.11 -5.96 5.47
CA VAL A 2 11.57 -4.76 4.76
C VAL A 2 10.53 -3.64 4.84
N ILE A 3 11.00 -2.44 5.12
CA ILE A 3 10.24 -1.20 4.95
C ILE A 3 10.73 -0.51 3.68
N VAL A 4 9.83 -0.19 2.77
CA VAL A 4 10.10 0.65 1.59
C VAL A 4 9.39 1.99 1.77
N ASN A 5 10.15 3.04 1.97
CA ASN A 5 9.66 4.41 2.07
C ASN A 5 10.09 5.20 0.83
N ALA A 6 9.16 5.38 -0.10
CA ALA A 6 9.44 6.03 -1.37
C ALA A 6 8.21 6.84 -1.84
N PRO A 7 8.39 8.00 -2.49
CA PRO A 7 7.28 8.85 -2.93
C PRO A 7 6.26 8.12 -3.80
N THR A 8 5.05 8.69 -3.91
CA THR A 8 4.05 8.21 -4.86
C THR A 8 4.61 8.24 -6.28
N GLY A 9 4.34 7.21 -7.07
CA GLY A 9 4.89 7.04 -8.42
C GLY A 9 6.29 6.41 -8.48
N ALA A 10 6.98 6.19 -7.35
CA ALA A 10 8.31 5.59 -7.32
C ALA A 10 8.34 4.06 -7.54
N GLY A 11 7.20 3.43 -7.84
CA GLY A 11 7.15 2.00 -8.16
C GLY A 11 7.09 1.06 -6.95
N LYS A 12 6.59 1.51 -5.80
CA LYS A 12 6.47 0.64 -4.60
C LYS A 12 5.73 -0.67 -4.87
N THR A 13 4.60 -0.62 -5.55
CA THR A 13 3.83 -1.81 -5.92
C THR A 13 4.62 -2.73 -6.86
N TYR A 14 5.42 -2.16 -7.75
CA TYR A 14 6.27 -2.91 -8.68
C TYR A 14 7.31 -3.79 -7.96
N VAL A 15 7.76 -3.38 -6.77
CA VAL A 15 8.64 -4.22 -5.93
C VAL A 15 7.95 -5.55 -5.62
N PHE A 16 6.69 -5.52 -5.19
CA PHE A 16 5.89 -6.73 -4.95
C PHE A 16 5.66 -7.52 -6.24
N GLU A 17 5.26 -6.86 -7.32
CA GLU A 17 5.01 -7.50 -8.61
C GLU A 17 6.26 -8.24 -9.13
N ASN A 18 7.43 -7.65 -8.95
CA ASN A 18 8.69 -8.28 -9.32
C ASN A 18 9.00 -9.51 -8.45
N LEU A 19 8.75 -9.44 -7.14
CA LEU A 19 8.93 -10.59 -6.24
C LEU A 19 8.05 -11.78 -6.64
N VAL A 20 6.81 -11.52 -7.05
CA VAL A 20 5.88 -12.56 -7.51
C VAL A 20 6.30 -13.13 -8.86
N THR A 21 6.58 -12.28 -9.84
CA THR A 21 6.91 -12.69 -11.22
C THR A 21 8.26 -13.38 -11.32
N SER A 22 9.24 -13.01 -10.49
CA SER A 22 10.55 -13.67 -10.43
C SER A 22 10.50 -15.08 -9.83
N ARG A 23 9.33 -15.49 -9.29
CA ARG A 23 9.12 -16.77 -8.59
C ARG A 23 10.05 -17.00 -7.39
N SER A 24 10.71 -15.96 -6.91
CA SER A 24 11.65 -16.03 -5.78
C SER A 24 10.99 -16.45 -4.48
N LEU A 25 9.69 -16.20 -4.33
CA LEU A 25 8.92 -16.51 -3.11
C LEU A 25 8.46 -17.97 -3.05
N GLY A 26 8.50 -18.73 -4.15
CA GLY A 26 8.00 -20.10 -4.22
C GLY A 26 6.53 -20.22 -3.80
N LEU A 27 5.68 -19.29 -4.26
CA LEU A 27 4.26 -19.24 -3.92
C LEU A 27 3.50 -20.47 -4.41
N SER A 28 2.52 -20.89 -3.63
CA SER A 28 1.63 -21.99 -3.97
C SER A 28 0.22 -21.75 -3.42
N ARG A 29 -0.77 -22.40 -4.03
CA ARG A 29 -2.16 -22.29 -3.58
C ARG A 29 -2.32 -22.85 -2.16
N GLY A 30 -3.04 -22.11 -1.32
CA GLY A 30 -3.42 -22.52 0.03
C GLY A 30 -2.32 -22.46 1.08
N GLU A 31 -1.07 -22.80 0.75
CA GLU A 31 0.01 -22.94 1.74
C GLU A 31 0.97 -21.74 1.77
N LYS A 32 1.53 -21.39 0.62
CA LYS A 32 2.57 -20.36 0.51
C LYS A 32 2.06 -19.15 -0.27
N GLN A 33 1.13 -18.43 0.33
CA GLN A 33 0.52 -17.27 -0.29
C GLN A 33 1.31 -15.99 -0.03
N ALA A 34 1.24 -15.06 -0.98
CA ALA A 34 1.54 -13.66 -0.76
C ALA A 34 0.22 -12.89 -0.60
N VAL A 35 0.06 -12.20 0.51
CA VAL A 35 -1.11 -11.35 0.77
C VAL A 35 -0.71 -9.89 0.65
N PHE A 36 -1.35 -9.18 -0.27
CA PHE A 36 -1.16 -7.75 -0.50
C PHE A 36 -2.34 -7.00 0.12
N THR A 37 -2.10 -6.31 1.23
CA THR A 37 -3.16 -5.57 1.92
C THR A 37 -3.14 -4.10 1.53
N VAL A 38 -4.34 -3.55 1.34
CA VAL A 38 -4.58 -2.15 1.00
C VAL A 38 -5.58 -1.52 1.98
N PRO A 39 -5.56 -0.18 2.15
CA PRO A 39 -6.37 0.47 3.19
C PRO A 39 -7.88 0.51 2.90
N THR A 40 -8.31 0.30 1.66
CA THR A 40 -9.73 0.38 1.31
C THR A 40 -10.18 -0.75 0.40
N ARG A 41 -11.48 -1.10 0.48
CA ARG A 41 -12.12 -2.10 -0.42
C ARG A 41 -12.04 -1.68 -1.89
N ALA A 42 -12.17 -0.39 -2.19
CA ALA A 42 -12.08 0.12 -3.55
C ALA A 42 -10.70 -0.18 -4.15
N LEU A 43 -9.62 0.15 -3.42
CA LEU A 43 -8.25 -0.18 -3.85
C LEU A 43 -8.02 -1.68 -3.99
N ALA A 44 -8.62 -2.51 -3.10
CA ALA A 44 -8.54 -3.94 -3.22
C ALA A 44 -9.19 -4.44 -4.51
N ASN A 45 -10.38 -3.97 -4.82
CA ASN A 45 -11.09 -4.32 -6.07
C ASN A 45 -10.32 -3.90 -7.32
N ASP A 46 -9.76 -2.68 -7.32
CA ASP A 46 -9.01 -2.17 -8.46
C ASP A 46 -7.73 -3.00 -8.69
N LYS A 47 -6.97 -3.26 -7.63
CA LYS A 47 -5.72 -4.04 -7.72
C LYS A 47 -6.00 -5.50 -8.11
N TRP A 48 -7.04 -6.11 -7.56
CA TRP A 48 -7.47 -7.46 -7.94
C TRP A 48 -7.83 -7.56 -9.42
N ARG A 49 -8.62 -6.60 -9.96
CA ARG A 49 -8.97 -6.57 -11.38
C ARG A 49 -7.74 -6.37 -12.27
N GLU A 50 -6.84 -5.47 -11.89
CA GLU A 50 -5.61 -5.18 -12.59
C GLU A 50 -4.76 -6.46 -12.75
N TRP A 51 -4.46 -7.15 -11.66
CA TRP A 51 -3.63 -8.35 -11.70
C TRP A 51 -4.34 -9.55 -12.35
N ARG A 52 -5.64 -9.69 -12.17
CA ARG A 52 -6.43 -10.68 -12.88
C ARG A 52 -6.40 -10.46 -14.40
N THR A 53 -6.50 -9.22 -14.86
CA THR A 53 -6.38 -8.86 -16.27
C THR A 53 -4.98 -9.10 -16.81
N ALA A 54 -3.96 -8.94 -15.98
CA ALA A 54 -2.57 -9.29 -16.30
C ALA A 54 -2.30 -10.82 -16.31
N GLY A 55 -3.32 -11.64 -16.06
CA GLY A 55 -3.23 -13.11 -16.13
C GLY A 55 -2.71 -13.77 -14.84
N TRP A 56 -2.72 -13.08 -13.71
CA TRP A 56 -2.30 -13.67 -12.44
C TRP A 56 -3.40 -14.57 -11.86
N ASP A 57 -2.98 -15.67 -11.19
CA ASP A 57 -3.85 -16.42 -10.29
C ASP A 57 -3.95 -15.65 -8.97
N VAL A 58 -4.96 -14.80 -8.89
CA VAL A 58 -5.17 -13.85 -7.80
C VAL A 58 -6.56 -13.96 -7.21
N GLY A 59 -6.64 -13.96 -5.88
CA GLY A 59 -7.87 -13.90 -5.12
C GLY A 59 -8.10 -12.53 -4.47
N ILE A 60 -9.28 -12.37 -3.86
CA ILE A 60 -9.63 -11.16 -3.11
C ILE A 60 -10.32 -11.54 -1.79
N ALA A 61 -9.98 -10.81 -0.72
CA ALA A 61 -10.61 -10.91 0.59
C ALA A 61 -10.86 -9.51 1.17
N THR A 62 -12.10 -9.08 1.12
CA THR A 62 -12.57 -7.83 1.76
C THR A 62 -13.76 -8.13 2.65
N GLY A 63 -14.28 -7.15 3.39
CA GLY A 63 -15.44 -7.35 4.25
C GLY A 63 -16.73 -7.70 3.50
N ASP A 64 -16.78 -7.50 2.19
CA ASP A 64 -17.97 -7.71 1.34
C ASP A 64 -17.72 -8.65 0.15
N LEU A 65 -16.46 -9.01 -0.13
CA LEU A 65 -16.11 -9.88 -1.24
C LEU A 65 -15.01 -10.87 -0.83
N ALA A 66 -15.25 -12.16 -1.10
CA ALA A 66 -14.29 -13.24 -0.88
C ALA A 66 -14.34 -14.20 -2.08
N GLU A 67 -13.28 -14.18 -2.90
CA GLU A 67 -13.17 -14.99 -4.11
C GLU A 67 -11.76 -15.55 -4.26
N ASN A 68 -11.65 -16.83 -4.64
CA ASN A 68 -10.38 -17.52 -4.90
C ASN A 68 -9.35 -17.38 -3.74
N LEU A 69 -9.80 -17.62 -2.51
CA LEU A 69 -9.02 -17.39 -1.29
C LEU A 69 -7.74 -18.23 -1.21
N ASP A 70 -7.66 -19.34 -1.94
CA ASP A 70 -6.49 -20.21 -2.02
C ASP A 70 -5.46 -19.76 -3.07
N ALA A 71 -5.74 -18.70 -3.81
CA ALA A 71 -4.82 -18.23 -4.85
C ALA A 71 -3.40 -17.96 -4.28
N PRO A 72 -2.34 -18.15 -5.08
CA PRO A 72 -0.98 -17.85 -4.65
C PRO A 72 -0.79 -16.38 -4.26
N VAL A 73 -1.56 -15.48 -4.87
CA VAL A 73 -1.62 -14.06 -4.53
C VAL A 73 -3.02 -13.70 -4.06
N LEU A 74 -3.13 -13.04 -2.93
CA LEU A 74 -4.39 -12.58 -2.38
C LEU A 74 -4.33 -11.07 -2.17
N VAL A 75 -5.26 -10.32 -2.76
CA VAL A 75 -5.48 -8.91 -2.43
C VAL A 75 -6.50 -8.82 -1.30
N ALA A 76 -6.22 -8.05 -0.26
CA ALA A 76 -7.06 -8.03 0.92
C ALA A 76 -7.13 -6.65 1.58
N THR A 77 -8.13 -6.44 2.42
CA THR A 77 -8.04 -5.43 3.47
C THR A 77 -7.41 -6.05 4.73
N LEU A 78 -6.65 -5.25 5.48
CA LEU A 78 -5.86 -5.74 6.60
C LEU A 78 -6.72 -6.46 7.65
N GLU A 79 -7.91 -5.96 7.88
CA GLU A 79 -8.86 -6.49 8.86
C GLU A 79 -9.24 -7.94 8.57
N THR A 80 -9.30 -8.34 7.31
CA THR A 80 -9.68 -9.72 6.92
C THR A 80 -8.59 -10.74 7.22
N GLN A 81 -7.35 -10.30 7.46
CA GLN A 81 -6.24 -11.19 7.79
C GLN A 81 -6.11 -11.48 9.29
N ARG A 82 -6.81 -10.72 10.13
CA ARG A 82 -6.65 -10.77 11.58
C ARG A 82 -6.90 -12.16 12.17
N GLU A 83 -8.00 -12.81 11.82
CA GLU A 83 -8.34 -14.15 12.36
C GLU A 83 -7.28 -15.18 11.97
N ARG A 84 -6.84 -15.15 10.71
CA ARG A 84 -5.80 -16.03 10.22
C ARG A 84 -4.49 -15.88 11.00
N LEU A 85 -4.10 -14.65 11.31
CA LEU A 85 -2.88 -14.36 12.06
C LEU A 85 -3.01 -14.74 13.54
N LEU A 86 -4.19 -14.51 14.14
CA LEU A 86 -4.50 -14.97 15.51
C LEU A 86 -4.36 -16.49 15.66
N ASP A 87 -4.73 -17.24 14.63
CA ASP A 87 -4.59 -18.71 14.59
C ASP A 87 -3.14 -19.16 14.29
N GLY A 88 -2.18 -18.26 14.20
CA GLY A 88 -0.79 -18.57 13.84
C GLY A 88 -0.61 -19.00 12.38
N ARG A 89 -1.59 -18.75 11.50
CA ARG A 89 -1.59 -19.12 10.08
C ARG A 89 -1.24 -17.93 9.19
N GLY A 90 -0.01 -17.46 9.26
CA GLY A 90 0.46 -16.37 8.42
C GLY A 90 0.70 -16.77 6.96
N PRO A 91 0.64 -15.82 6.01
CA PRO A 91 1.10 -16.05 4.65
C PRO A 91 2.62 -16.13 4.58
N ARG A 92 3.17 -16.59 3.47
CA ARG A 92 4.61 -16.53 3.19
C ARG A 92 5.13 -15.10 3.20
N LEU A 93 4.36 -14.19 2.56
CA LEU A 93 4.64 -12.75 2.51
C LEU A 93 3.37 -11.97 2.83
N LEU A 94 3.43 -11.09 3.80
CA LEU A 94 2.40 -10.11 4.09
C LEU A 94 2.89 -8.72 3.69
N VAL A 95 2.24 -8.14 2.69
CA VAL A 95 2.49 -6.76 2.26
C VAL A 95 1.47 -5.84 2.91
N ILE A 96 1.94 -4.77 3.51
CA ILE A 96 1.10 -3.73 4.09
C ILE A 96 1.34 -2.44 3.29
N ASP A 97 0.44 -2.18 2.35
CA ASP A 97 0.47 -0.93 1.58
C ASP A 97 -0.10 0.22 2.41
N GLU A 98 0.47 1.41 2.23
CA GLU A 98 0.15 2.61 2.98
C GLU A 98 0.26 2.40 4.51
N TYR A 99 1.39 1.79 4.96
CA TYR A 99 1.58 1.45 6.36
C TYR A 99 1.63 2.67 7.31
N GLN A 100 1.71 3.91 6.79
CA GLN A 100 1.55 5.13 7.61
C GLN A 100 0.20 5.21 8.33
N MET A 101 -0.78 4.41 7.90
CA MET A 101 -2.05 4.24 8.62
C MET A 101 -1.88 3.70 10.04
N ILE A 102 -0.69 3.23 10.41
CA ILE A 102 -0.35 2.88 11.80
C ILE A 102 -0.49 4.09 12.74
N GLY A 103 -0.30 5.32 12.24
CA GLY A 103 -0.52 6.56 12.98
C GLY A 103 -1.97 7.05 13.01
N ASP A 104 -2.91 6.35 12.36
CA ASP A 104 -4.32 6.72 12.36
C ASP A 104 -4.99 6.39 13.71
N GLU A 105 -5.71 7.35 14.29
CA GLU A 105 -6.36 7.19 15.62
C GLU A 105 -7.37 6.03 15.68
N ARG A 106 -8.00 5.69 14.56
CA ARG A 106 -9.04 4.64 14.49
C ARG A 106 -8.51 3.30 13.99
N ARG A 107 -7.53 3.32 13.08
CA ARG A 107 -7.03 2.13 12.38
C ARG A 107 -5.65 1.69 12.87
N GLY A 108 -4.88 2.59 13.47
CA GLY A 108 -3.48 2.33 13.85
C GLY A 108 -3.32 1.07 14.69
N LEU A 109 -4.20 0.87 15.68
CA LEU A 109 -4.18 -0.34 16.51
C LEU A 109 -4.32 -1.63 15.70
N ASN A 110 -5.12 -1.64 14.63
CA ASN A 110 -5.26 -2.83 13.78
C ASN A 110 -3.96 -3.13 13.02
N TYR A 111 -3.25 -2.09 12.59
CA TYR A 111 -1.94 -2.23 11.93
C TYR A 111 -0.90 -2.78 12.90
N GLU A 112 -0.80 -2.20 14.11
CA GLU A 112 0.12 -2.66 15.15
C GLU A 112 -0.15 -4.11 15.55
N LEU A 113 -1.41 -4.45 15.81
CA LEU A 113 -1.80 -5.82 16.16
C LEU A 113 -1.51 -6.81 15.03
N THR A 114 -1.80 -6.46 13.78
CA THR A 114 -1.54 -7.34 12.64
C THR A 114 -0.05 -7.65 12.51
N ILE A 115 0.79 -6.66 12.71
CA ILE A 115 2.25 -6.82 12.66
C ILE A 115 2.74 -7.65 13.84
N ALA A 116 2.24 -7.37 15.05
CA ALA A 116 2.61 -8.10 16.26
C ALA A 116 2.15 -9.58 16.24
N LEU A 117 1.02 -9.86 15.60
CA LEU A 117 0.44 -11.20 15.47
C LEU A 117 0.99 -11.98 14.27
N ALA A 118 1.69 -11.33 13.34
CA ALA A 118 2.26 -12.02 12.20
C ALA A 118 3.29 -13.06 12.68
N PRO A 119 3.13 -14.35 12.32
CA PRO A 119 4.05 -15.40 12.71
C PRO A 119 5.50 -15.07 12.31
N PRO A 120 6.51 -15.51 13.05
CA PRO A 120 7.92 -15.22 12.75
C PRO A 120 8.36 -15.63 11.34
N GLU A 121 7.78 -16.69 10.79
CA GLU A 121 8.04 -17.20 9.44
C GLU A 121 7.36 -16.37 8.33
N THR A 122 6.38 -15.54 8.67
CA THR A 122 5.76 -14.59 7.72
C THR A 122 6.71 -13.44 7.48
N GLN A 123 7.14 -13.27 6.24
CA GLN A 123 7.92 -12.09 5.84
C GLN A 123 6.99 -10.87 5.73
N LEU A 124 7.44 -9.73 6.23
CA LEU A 124 6.72 -8.46 6.12
C LEU A 124 7.38 -7.55 5.09
N LEU A 125 6.56 -6.96 4.23
CA LEU A 125 6.93 -5.88 3.33
C LEU A 125 5.99 -4.69 3.55
N LEU A 126 6.51 -3.62 4.12
CA LEU A 126 5.75 -2.42 4.42
C LEU A 126 6.07 -1.35 3.38
N LEU A 127 5.03 -0.82 2.73
CA LEU A 127 5.14 0.17 1.67
C LEU A 127 4.50 1.48 2.11
N SER A 128 5.22 2.59 1.98
CA SER A 128 4.67 3.94 2.24
C SER A 128 5.37 5.01 1.41
N GLY A 129 4.65 6.11 1.17
CA GLY A 129 5.19 7.29 0.50
C GLY A 129 5.41 8.50 1.41
N SER A 130 4.95 8.43 2.67
CA SER A 130 4.81 9.63 3.51
C SER A 130 5.24 9.47 4.96
N VAL A 131 5.93 8.39 5.33
CA VAL A 131 6.42 8.23 6.71
C VAL A 131 7.64 9.10 6.93
N ALA A 132 7.55 10.01 7.91
CA ALA A 132 8.63 10.94 8.22
C ALA A 132 9.85 10.22 8.85
N ASN A 133 9.61 9.20 9.67
CA ASN A 133 10.63 8.50 10.46
C ASN A 133 10.51 6.97 10.32
N PRO A 134 10.84 6.39 9.17
CA PRO A 134 10.78 4.95 8.98
C PRO A 134 11.72 4.18 9.92
N GLY A 135 12.79 4.82 10.41
CA GLY A 135 13.70 4.25 11.40
C GLY A 135 13.06 4.00 12.78
N ASP A 136 12.20 4.91 13.24
CA ASP A 136 11.49 4.72 14.51
C ASP A 136 10.49 3.57 14.44
N VAL A 137 9.87 3.41 13.28
CA VAL A 137 9.00 2.27 13.00
C VAL A 137 9.81 0.97 13.02
N ALA A 138 10.95 0.94 12.35
CA ALA A 138 11.86 -0.22 12.37
C ALA A 138 12.30 -0.58 13.79
N ALA A 139 12.69 0.40 14.60
CA ALA A 139 13.06 0.19 16.01
C ALA A 139 11.89 -0.38 16.85
N SER A 140 10.65 -0.04 16.50
CA SER A 140 9.47 -0.62 17.16
C SER A 140 9.29 -2.10 16.81
N PHE A 141 9.55 -2.50 15.57
CA PHE A 141 9.53 -3.90 15.15
C PHE A 141 10.67 -4.72 15.74
N GLU A 142 11.84 -4.13 15.91
CA GLU A 142 12.97 -4.79 16.58
C GLU A 142 12.63 -5.13 18.03
N ARG A 143 11.89 -4.27 18.73
CA ARG A 143 11.37 -4.56 20.08
C ARG A 143 10.38 -5.72 20.11
N LEU A 144 9.70 -6.00 19.00
CA LEU A 144 8.84 -7.18 18.82
C LEU A 144 9.63 -8.43 18.38
N GLY A 145 10.96 -8.36 18.35
CA GLY A 145 11.83 -9.46 17.94
C GLY A 145 11.96 -9.68 16.44
N ARG A 146 11.53 -8.70 15.61
CA ARG A 146 11.60 -8.79 14.15
C ARG A 146 12.81 -8.05 13.60
N ARG A 147 13.55 -8.69 12.71
CA ARG A 147 14.64 -8.04 11.99
C ARG A 147 14.09 -7.33 10.75
N ILE A 148 14.30 -6.04 10.67
CA ILE A 148 13.73 -5.22 9.59
C ILE A 148 14.81 -4.34 8.94
N GLU A 149 14.79 -4.26 7.62
CA GLU A 149 15.65 -3.38 6.83
C GLU A 149 14.81 -2.22 6.28
N VAL A 150 15.40 -1.02 6.26
CA VAL A 150 14.75 0.19 5.74
C VAL A 150 15.40 0.59 4.43
N VAL A 151 14.59 0.61 3.37
CA VAL A 151 14.95 1.16 2.07
C VAL A 151 14.19 2.46 1.88
N ALA A 152 14.87 3.59 1.87
CA ALA A 152 14.24 4.89 1.75
C ALA A 152 14.84 5.69 0.59
N THR A 153 13.98 6.39 -0.14
CA THR A 153 14.38 7.35 -1.17
C THR A 153 13.44 8.55 -1.17
N SER A 154 14.00 9.73 -1.37
CA SER A 154 13.24 10.97 -1.57
C SER A 154 13.11 11.35 -3.04
N HIS A 155 13.78 10.60 -3.94
CA HIS A 155 13.72 10.88 -5.37
C HIS A 155 12.31 10.66 -5.90
N ARG A 156 11.71 11.73 -6.46
CA ARG A 156 10.41 11.68 -7.12
C ARG A 156 10.61 11.54 -8.63
N PRO A 157 10.09 10.48 -9.26
CA PRO A 157 10.12 10.34 -10.72
C PRO A 157 9.31 11.43 -11.43
N VAL A 158 8.23 11.87 -10.77
CA VAL A 158 7.40 13.00 -11.23
C VAL A 158 7.65 14.16 -10.27
N PRO A 159 8.18 15.30 -10.74
CA PRO A 159 8.33 16.50 -9.92
C PRO A 159 6.99 16.92 -9.30
N LEU A 160 7.06 17.43 -8.08
CA LEU A 160 5.92 18.04 -7.40
C LEU A 160 6.31 19.47 -7.04
N ASP A 161 5.66 20.42 -7.67
CA ASP A 161 5.81 21.83 -7.37
C ASP A 161 4.61 22.33 -6.59
N ASP A 162 4.86 22.84 -5.38
CA ASP A 162 3.83 23.47 -4.57
C ASP A 162 3.69 24.93 -5.00
N ILE A 163 2.65 25.24 -5.75
CA ILE A 163 2.36 26.61 -6.18
C ILE A 163 1.33 27.21 -5.22
N PRO A 164 1.67 28.31 -4.51
CA PRO A 164 0.69 29.01 -3.69
C PRO A 164 -0.49 29.47 -4.53
N LEU A 165 -1.70 29.28 -4.03
CA LEU A 165 -2.95 29.61 -4.74
C LEU A 165 -2.98 31.05 -5.28
N GLY A 166 -2.41 32.00 -4.51
CA GLY A 166 -2.30 33.41 -4.90
C GLY A 166 -1.25 33.72 -5.97
N ALA A 167 -0.39 32.76 -6.30
CA ALA A 167 0.62 32.89 -7.35
C ALA A 167 0.14 32.34 -8.70
N LEU A 168 -1.01 31.63 -8.73
CA LEU A 168 -1.59 31.15 -9.98
C LEU A 168 -2.17 32.33 -10.76
N PRO A 169 -1.78 32.52 -12.03
CA PRO A 169 -2.39 33.55 -12.89
C PRO A 169 -3.86 33.21 -13.08
N GLU A 170 -4.73 34.23 -13.01
CA GLU A 170 -6.18 34.03 -13.20
C GLU A 170 -6.50 33.80 -14.70
N GLN A 171 -6.35 32.56 -15.14
CA GLN A 171 -6.56 32.16 -16.55
C GLN A 171 -7.95 31.52 -16.81
N ALA A 172 -8.76 31.35 -15.78
CA ALA A 172 -10.06 30.71 -15.93
C ALA A 172 -10.98 31.48 -16.89
N PRO A 173 -11.62 30.81 -17.86
CA PRO A 173 -12.56 31.45 -18.79
C PRO A 173 -13.69 32.17 -18.05
N ARG A 174 -14.15 33.34 -18.57
CA ARG A 174 -15.18 34.18 -17.90
C ARG A 174 -16.51 33.48 -17.65
N HIS A 175 -16.83 32.44 -18.41
CA HIS A 175 -18.08 31.68 -18.25
C HIS A 175 -17.99 30.68 -17.08
N VAL A 176 -16.79 30.32 -16.60
CA VAL A 176 -16.62 29.47 -15.43
C VAL A 176 -16.86 30.30 -14.18
N LYS A 177 -17.92 29.97 -13.45
CA LYS A 177 -18.33 30.70 -12.23
C LYS A 177 -18.07 29.83 -10.98
N GLY A 178 -17.79 30.50 -9.87
CA GLY A 178 -17.51 29.84 -8.59
C GLY A 178 -16.03 29.63 -8.33
N PHE A 179 -15.62 29.67 -7.06
CA PHE A 179 -14.23 29.61 -6.65
C PHE A 179 -13.55 28.32 -7.11
N TRP A 180 -14.08 27.16 -6.74
CA TRP A 180 -13.47 25.87 -7.06
C TRP A 180 -13.39 25.56 -8.57
N PRO A 181 -14.47 25.77 -9.37
CA PRO A 181 -14.38 25.59 -10.81
C PRO A 181 -13.35 26.50 -11.48
N ARG A 182 -13.26 27.77 -11.05
CA ARG A 182 -12.26 28.70 -11.59
C ARG A 182 -10.85 28.27 -11.23
N LEU A 183 -10.63 27.84 -9.99
CA LEU A 183 -9.33 27.33 -9.55
C LEU A 183 -8.90 26.11 -10.38
N ALA A 184 -9.81 25.13 -10.55
CA ALA A 184 -9.54 23.95 -11.37
C ALA A 184 -9.24 24.31 -12.83
N ALA A 185 -10.01 25.23 -13.43
CA ALA A 185 -9.77 25.69 -14.80
C ALA A 185 -8.43 26.44 -14.91
N THR A 186 -8.06 27.24 -13.91
CA THR A 186 -6.76 27.93 -13.87
C THR A 186 -5.62 26.93 -13.79
N ALA A 187 -5.70 25.93 -12.91
CA ALA A 187 -4.68 24.89 -12.76
C ALA A 187 -4.51 24.06 -14.05
N LEU A 188 -5.61 23.73 -14.74
CA LEU A 188 -5.56 22.97 -16.00
C LEU A 188 -4.99 23.78 -17.18
N LEU A 189 -5.09 25.10 -17.14
CA LEU A 189 -4.58 25.99 -18.19
C LEU A 189 -3.18 26.54 -17.87
N SER A 190 -2.71 26.39 -16.66
CA SER A 190 -1.33 26.63 -16.27
C SER A 190 -0.52 25.41 -16.67
N ASP A 191 0.54 25.56 -17.44
CA ASP A 191 1.48 24.48 -17.80
C ASP A 191 2.25 23.99 -16.55
N CYS A 192 1.52 23.42 -15.59
CA CYS A 192 2.02 22.88 -14.35
C CYS A 192 2.01 21.34 -14.40
#